data_57195018500842295001e0d9c7c5e19b
#
_entry.id   57195018500842295001e0d9c7c5e19b
#
_cell.length_a   1.000
_cell.length_b   1.000
_cell.length_c   1.000
_cell.angle_alpha   90.00
_cell.angle_beta   90.00
_cell.angle_gamma   90.00
#
_symmetry.space_group_name_H-M   'P 1'
#
loop_
_entity.id
_entity.type
_entity.pdbx_description
1 polymer ?
#
loop_
_entity_poly.entity_id
_entity_poly.type
_entity_poly.pdbx_seq_one_letter_code
_entity_poly.pdbx_strand_id
1 'polypeptide(L)'
;NLQNQQRTIQAIIAEQRKKDAALNAIIDRMVAEEVAKARARAAAEAKRKAEAAEAARRRAQELARKKAAAEAAARENQRRIAEAKAREAQLKAEARAAAQAEENARKARLAAAEKAKKEAADNEARAAAERKARTELAAREAEAARLAAERKAMAEQERNNRAIAEAKKNAEEARRLSTVDRMMSGGFEANKGRLPMPITGSYRVVSHFGQYNVEGLKNVTLDNKGINILGQSGCMARSIYDGEVSGIYGYSGTYVVMVRHGAYISVYCNLKSVSVSKGQRVSTRQSLGAVGTDNILQFQLRREAAKLNPEVWLGR
;
A
#
# COMPACT_ATOMS: atom_id res chain seq x y z
N ASN A 1 0.15 -63.73 -32.85
CA ASN A 1 0.86 -63.14 -31.66
C ASN A 1 1.12 -61.67 -31.80
N LEU A 2 1.68 -61.18 -32.92
CA LEU A 2 1.98 -59.74 -33.11
C LEU A 2 0.74 -58.83 -33.10
N GLN A 3 -0.38 -59.25 -33.70
CA GLN A 3 -1.62 -58.48 -33.72
C GLN A 3 -2.27 -58.35 -32.30
N ASN A 4 -2.15 -59.38 -31.47
CA ASN A 4 -2.64 -59.29 -30.09
C ASN A 4 -1.78 -58.36 -29.24
N GLN A 5 -0.48 -58.35 -29.42
CA GLN A 5 0.46 -57.44 -28.75
C GLN A 5 0.15 -55.96 -29.17
N GLN A 6 -0.07 -55.70 -30.48
CA GLN A 6 -0.45 -54.38 -30.96
C GLN A 6 -1.77 -53.89 -30.34
N ARG A 7 -2.80 -54.74 -30.27
CA ARG A 7 -4.09 -54.42 -29.64
C ARG A 7 -3.91 -54.09 -28.13
N THR A 8 -3.10 -54.90 -27.42
CA THR A 8 -2.83 -54.66 -26.01
C THR A 8 -2.08 -53.33 -25.81
N ILE A 9 -1.10 -53.02 -26.60
CA ILE A 9 -0.35 -51.73 -26.57
C ILE A 9 -1.30 -50.57 -26.86
N GLN A 10 -2.13 -50.67 -27.90
CA GLN A 10 -3.11 -49.63 -28.21
C GLN A 10 -4.15 -49.42 -27.09
N ALA A 11 -4.60 -50.48 -26.40
CA ALA A 11 -5.50 -50.38 -25.27
C ALA A 11 -4.82 -49.67 -24.09
N ILE A 12 -3.57 -50.01 -23.76
CA ILE A 12 -2.77 -49.35 -22.72
C ILE A 12 -2.57 -47.85 -23.03
N ILE A 13 -2.24 -47.52 -24.28
CA ILE A 13 -2.09 -46.13 -24.69
C ILE A 13 -3.41 -45.36 -24.57
N ALA A 14 -4.54 -45.98 -25.00
CA ALA A 14 -5.85 -45.36 -24.87
C ALA A 14 -6.26 -45.13 -23.41
N GLU A 15 -5.99 -46.07 -22.53
CA GLU A 15 -6.22 -45.91 -21.09
C GLU A 15 -5.34 -44.81 -20.49
N GLN A 16 -4.06 -44.78 -20.83
CA GLN A 16 -3.15 -43.74 -20.37
C GLN A 16 -3.60 -42.34 -20.84
N ARG A 17 -3.97 -42.19 -22.10
CA ARG A 17 -4.54 -40.93 -22.63
C ARG A 17 -5.80 -40.49 -21.85
N LYS A 18 -6.66 -41.42 -21.51
CA LYS A 18 -7.87 -41.13 -20.71
C LYS A 18 -7.52 -40.65 -19.31
N LYS A 19 -6.52 -41.28 -18.66
CA LYS A 19 -6.02 -40.85 -17.34
C LYS A 19 -5.37 -39.47 -17.40
N ASP A 20 -4.52 -39.24 -18.40
CA ASP A 20 -3.86 -37.96 -18.60
C ASP A 20 -4.87 -36.83 -18.92
N ALA A 21 -5.88 -37.13 -19.75
CA ALA A 21 -6.95 -36.16 -20.03
C ALA A 21 -7.77 -35.82 -18.78
N ALA A 22 -8.10 -36.82 -17.96
CA ALA A 22 -8.82 -36.63 -16.72
C ALA A 22 -7.99 -35.82 -15.70
N LEU A 23 -6.70 -36.12 -15.54
CA LEU A 23 -5.79 -35.34 -14.69
C LEU A 23 -5.69 -33.91 -15.17
N ASN A 24 -5.47 -33.70 -16.48
CA ASN A 24 -5.38 -32.34 -17.03
C ASN A 24 -6.69 -31.55 -16.86
N ALA A 25 -7.86 -32.17 -17.00
CA ALA A 25 -9.15 -31.53 -16.76
C ALA A 25 -9.29 -31.09 -15.29
N ILE A 26 -8.83 -31.90 -14.34
CA ILE A 26 -8.81 -31.55 -12.93
C ILE A 26 -7.87 -30.38 -12.69
N ILE A 27 -6.65 -30.41 -13.23
CA ILE A 27 -5.67 -29.33 -13.09
C ILE A 27 -6.22 -28.04 -13.71
N ASP A 28 -6.82 -28.10 -14.88
CA ASP A 28 -7.39 -26.92 -15.57
C ASP A 28 -8.51 -26.28 -14.70
N ARG A 29 -9.38 -27.09 -14.10
CA ARG A 29 -10.40 -26.60 -13.17
C ARG A 29 -9.79 -25.94 -11.92
N MET A 30 -8.81 -26.58 -11.31
CA MET A 30 -8.15 -26.06 -10.11
C MET A 30 -7.39 -24.75 -10.39
N VAL A 31 -6.70 -24.69 -11.52
CA VAL A 31 -6.04 -23.45 -11.96
C VAL A 31 -7.07 -22.35 -12.22
N ALA A 32 -8.18 -22.67 -12.88
CA ALA A 32 -9.25 -21.70 -13.13
C ALA A 32 -9.84 -21.16 -11.82
N GLU A 33 -10.07 -22.01 -10.83
CA GLU A 33 -10.51 -21.59 -9.50
C GLU A 33 -9.49 -20.67 -8.80
N GLU A 34 -8.21 -21.01 -8.87
CA GLU A 34 -7.16 -20.21 -8.25
C GLU A 34 -6.99 -18.85 -8.96
N VAL A 35 -7.08 -18.83 -10.29
CA VAL A 35 -7.09 -17.59 -11.08
C VAL A 35 -8.31 -16.73 -10.73
N ALA A 36 -9.49 -17.34 -10.59
CA ALA A 36 -10.70 -16.62 -10.19
C ALA A 36 -10.55 -16.00 -8.78
N LYS A 37 -10.00 -16.76 -7.82
CA LYS A 37 -9.68 -16.25 -6.47
C LYS A 37 -8.67 -15.13 -6.51
N ALA A 38 -7.60 -15.27 -7.31
CA ALA A 38 -6.58 -14.24 -7.47
C ALA A 38 -7.17 -12.95 -8.07
N ARG A 39 -8.02 -13.07 -9.09
CA ARG A 39 -8.74 -11.93 -9.69
C ARG A 39 -9.70 -11.27 -8.69
N ALA A 40 -10.44 -12.06 -7.92
CA ALA A 40 -11.33 -11.53 -6.88
C ALA A 40 -10.54 -10.78 -5.80
N ARG A 41 -9.39 -11.32 -5.34
CA ARG A 41 -8.49 -10.66 -4.40
C ARG A 41 -7.92 -9.36 -4.99
N ALA A 42 -7.46 -9.39 -6.24
CA ALA A 42 -6.96 -8.21 -6.94
C ALA A 42 -8.05 -7.13 -7.11
N ALA A 43 -9.28 -7.52 -7.46
CA ALA A 43 -10.42 -6.60 -7.56
C ALA A 43 -10.78 -5.99 -6.20
N ALA A 44 -10.80 -6.80 -5.13
CA ALA A 44 -11.05 -6.33 -3.77
C ALA A 44 -9.93 -5.37 -3.29
N GLU A 45 -8.69 -5.68 -3.62
CA GLU A 45 -7.54 -4.81 -3.31
C GLU A 45 -7.59 -3.51 -4.10
N ALA A 46 -7.91 -3.57 -5.39
CA ALA A 46 -8.10 -2.38 -6.23
C ALA A 46 -9.23 -1.49 -5.69
N LYS A 47 -10.35 -2.08 -5.26
CA LYS A 47 -11.45 -1.36 -4.63
C LYS A 47 -11.01 -0.70 -3.33
N ARG A 48 -10.32 -1.42 -2.44
CA ARG A 48 -9.77 -0.85 -1.20
C ARG A 48 -8.77 0.28 -1.47
N LYS A 49 -7.92 0.13 -2.49
CA LYS A 49 -6.98 1.19 -2.91
C LYS A 49 -7.71 2.43 -3.44
N ALA A 50 -8.77 2.24 -4.24
CA ALA A 50 -9.60 3.33 -4.74
C ALA A 50 -10.31 4.06 -3.60
N GLU A 51 -10.93 3.33 -2.67
CA GLU A 51 -11.57 3.89 -1.48
C GLU A 51 -10.58 4.63 -0.57
N ALA A 52 -9.39 4.05 -0.35
CA ALA A 52 -8.31 4.68 0.40
C ALA A 52 -7.78 5.94 -0.29
N ALA A 53 -7.63 5.91 -1.62
CA ALA A 53 -7.22 7.08 -2.39
C ALA A 53 -8.27 8.19 -2.36
N GLU A 54 -9.56 7.84 -2.44
CA GLU A 54 -10.66 8.80 -2.30
C GLU A 54 -10.71 9.39 -0.89
N ALA A 55 -10.61 8.54 0.14
CA ALA A 55 -10.54 9.00 1.52
C ALA A 55 -9.31 9.91 1.76
N ALA A 56 -8.16 9.59 1.18
CA ALA A 56 -6.97 10.44 1.23
C ALA A 56 -7.19 11.79 0.53
N ARG A 57 -7.86 11.80 -0.63
CA ARG A 57 -8.22 13.03 -1.34
C ARG A 57 -9.18 13.88 -0.52
N ARG A 58 -10.22 13.29 0.08
CA ARG A 58 -11.17 14.01 0.96
C ARG A 58 -10.46 14.61 2.17
N ARG A 59 -9.58 13.85 2.83
CA ARG A 59 -8.74 14.35 3.95
C ARG A 59 -7.81 15.48 3.50
N ALA A 60 -7.16 15.35 2.35
CA ALA A 60 -6.31 16.40 1.80
C ALA A 60 -7.07 17.68 1.50
N GLN A 61 -8.29 17.58 0.94
CA GLN A 61 -9.17 18.72 0.69
C GLN A 61 -9.63 19.38 1.99
N GLU A 62 -10.01 18.57 2.99
CA GLU A 62 -10.38 19.08 4.31
C GLU A 62 -9.21 19.79 5.00
N LEU A 63 -8.02 19.23 4.92
CA LEU A 63 -6.79 19.83 5.41
C LEU A 63 -6.47 21.15 4.71
N ALA A 64 -6.61 21.17 3.39
CA ALA A 64 -6.43 22.41 2.61
C ALA A 64 -7.45 23.50 2.99
N ARG A 65 -8.72 23.10 3.20
CA ARG A 65 -9.77 24.02 3.71
C ARG A 65 -9.43 24.54 5.11
N LYS A 66 -9.02 23.64 6.02
CA LYS A 66 -8.63 24.05 7.39
C LYS A 66 -7.41 24.97 7.36
N LYS A 67 -6.42 24.69 6.51
CA LYS A 67 -5.25 25.54 6.32
C LYS A 67 -5.63 26.92 5.78
N ALA A 68 -6.47 27.00 4.76
CA ALA A 68 -6.94 28.25 4.19
C ALA A 68 -7.76 29.04 5.22
N ALA A 69 -8.62 28.38 5.99
CA ALA A 69 -9.39 29.02 7.07
C ALA A 69 -8.47 29.56 8.18
N ALA A 70 -7.44 28.77 8.58
CA ALA A 70 -6.47 29.22 9.58
C ALA A 70 -5.63 30.40 9.09
N GLU A 71 -5.21 30.40 7.82
CA GLU A 71 -4.52 31.54 7.21
C GLU A 71 -5.41 32.80 7.13
N ALA A 72 -6.70 32.62 6.78
CA ALA A 72 -7.65 33.73 6.78
C ALA A 72 -7.87 34.29 8.19
N ALA A 73 -8.04 33.43 9.18
CA ALA A 73 -8.16 33.83 10.59
C ALA A 73 -6.88 34.52 11.11
N ALA A 74 -5.70 34.03 10.72
CA ALA A 74 -4.43 34.66 11.07
C ALA A 74 -4.31 36.07 10.47
N ARG A 75 -4.69 36.24 9.19
CA ARG A 75 -4.73 37.56 8.54
C ARG A 75 -5.71 38.50 9.23
N GLU A 76 -6.89 38.02 9.58
CA GLU A 76 -7.87 38.78 10.32
C GLU A 76 -7.38 39.20 11.71
N ASN A 77 -6.76 38.28 12.42
CA ASN A 77 -6.14 38.58 13.71
C ASN A 77 -5.01 39.60 13.59
N GLN A 78 -4.16 39.50 12.57
CA GLN A 78 -3.13 40.51 12.31
C GLN A 78 -3.75 41.91 12.03
N ARG A 79 -4.85 41.92 11.28
CA ARG A 79 -5.60 43.18 11.01
C ARG A 79 -6.14 43.76 12.32
N ARG A 80 -6.79 42.94 13.16
CA ARG A 80 -7.29 43.39 14.48
C ARG A 80 -6.20 43.92 15.39
N ILE A 81 -5.03 43.20 15.39
CA ILE A 81 -3.84 43.64 16.14
C ILE A 81 -3.34 45.00 15.61
N ALA A 82 -3.27 45.17 14.29
CA ALA A 82 -2.85 46.44 13.67
C ALA A 82 -3.83 47.60 13.99
N GLU A 83 -5.13 47.31 13.90
CA GLU A 83 -6.20 48.27 14.27
C GLU A 83 -6.13 48.64 15.75
N ALA A 84 -5.92 47.64 16.65
CA ALA A 84 -5.77 47.86 18.08
C ALA A 84 -4.54 48.74 18.40
N LYS A 85 -3.39 48.45 17.73
CA LYS A 85 -2.16 49.25 17.89
C LYS A 85 -2.36 50.68 17.37
N ALA A 86 -3.05 50.88 16.22
CA ALA A 86 -3.36 52.18 15.69
C ALA A 86 -4.24 52.96 16.66
N ARG A 87 -5.27 52.33 17.22
CA ARG A 87 -6.17 52.94 18.20
C ARG A 87 -5.43 53.31 19.49
N GLU A 88 -4.54 52.43 19.97
CA GLU A 88 -3.68 52.74 21.15
C GLU A 88 -2.76 53.93 20.88
N ALA A 89 -2.14 53.99 19.69
CA ALA A 89 -1.28 55.08 19.29
C ALA A 89 -2.08 56.41 19.20
N GLN A 90 -3.31 56.35 18.66
CA GLN A 90 -4.22 57.50 18.56
C GLN A 90 -4.62 58.00 19.93
N LEU A 91 -5.01 57.10 20.86
CA LEU A 91 -5.33 57.45 22.22
C LEU A 91 -4.16 58.04 22.98
N LYS A 92 -2.93 57.49 22.78
CA LYS A 92 -1.69 58.07 23.35
C LYS A 92 -1.40 59.47 22.78
N ALA A 93 -1.64 59.65 21.47
CA ALA A 93 -1.44 60.98 20.86
C ALA A 93 -2.47 62.01 21.36
N GLU A 94 -3.76 61.60 21.50
CA GLU A 94 -4.82 62.42 22.08
C GLU A 94 -4.51 62.78 23.55
N ALA A 95 -4.05 61.79 24.33
CA ALA A 95 -3.66 62.05 25.71
C ALA A 95 -2.47 63.02 25.85
N ARG A 96 -1.47 62.93 24.91
CA ARG A 96 -0.34 63.85 24.84
C ARG A 96 -0.79 65.26 24.42
N ALA A 97 -1.69 65.36 23.43
CA ALA A 97 -2.23 66.61 22.96
C ALA A 97 -3.07 67.32 24.05
N ALA A 98 -3.89 66.48 24.82
CA ALA A 98 -4.65 66.97 25.96
C ALA A 98 -3.74 67.49 27.09
N ALA A 99 -2.65 66.74 27.39
CA ALA A 99 -1.69 67.18 28.42
C ALA A 99 -0.96 68.45 27.99
N GLN A 100 -0.64 68.60 26.69
CA GLN A 100 0.02 69.78 26.16
C GLN A 100 -0.90 71.02 26.12
N ALA A 101 -2.18 70.78 25.79
CA ALA A 101 -3.22 71.79 25.87
C ALA A 101 -3.45 72.27 27.32
N GLU A 102 -3.47 71.35 28.26
CA GLU A 102 -3.54 71.65 29.70
C GLU A 102 -2.35 72.45 30.17
N GLU A 103 -1.14 72.08 29.79
CA GLU A 103 0.09 72.79 30.11
C GLU A 103 0.09 74.23 29.50
N ASN A 104 -0.34 74.34 28.23
CA ASN A 104 -0.47 75.64 27.56
C ASN A 104 -1.59 76.52 28.21
N ALA A 105 -2.73 75.90 28.57
CA ALA A 105 -3.79 76.54 29.30
C ALA A 105 -3.33 77.02 30.71
N ARG A 106 -2.52 76.16 31.36
CA ARG A 106 -1.90 76.48 32.65
C ARG A 106 -0.92 77.68 32.51
N LYS A 107 -0.08 77.70 31.47
CA LYS A 107 0.81 78.83 31.19
C LYS A 107 0.05 80.10 30.89
N ALA A 108 -1.05 80.01 30.11
CA ALA A 108 -1.93 81.14 29.81
C ALA A 108 -2.69 81.64 31.08
N ARG A 109 -3.10 80.71 31.94
CA ARG A 109 -3.78 81.03 33.20
C ARG A 109 -2.84 81.59 34.27
N LEU A 110 -1.56 81.16 34.28
CA LEU A 110 -0.54 81.75 35.13
C LEU A 110 -0.28 83.22 34.76
N ALA A 111 -0.50 83.58 33.49
CA ALA A 111 -0.39 84.96 33.04
C ALA A 111 -1.66 85.80 33.32
N ALA A 112 -2.82 85.18 33.54
CA ALA A 112 -4.11 85.88 33.69
C ALA A 112 -4.76 85.76 35.10
N ALA A 113 -4.24 84.99 36.05
CA ALA A 113 -4.99 84.61 37.26
C ALA A 113 -4.18 84.66 38.53
N GLU A 114 -4.02 85.88 39.06
CA GLU A 114 -3.76 86.04 40.49
C GLU A 114 -5.04 86.09 41.36
N LYS A 115 -6.24 85.95 40.79
CA LYS A 115 -7.51 86.11 41.53
C LYS A 115 -8.58 85.02 41.49
N ALA A 116 -8.42 83.90 40.79
CA ALA A 116 -9.44 82.84 40.73
C ALA A 116 -8.93 81.40 41.00
N LYS A 117 -8.06 81.28 41.97
CA LYS A 117 -7.11 80.15 42.02
C LYS A 117 -7.53 78.90 42.87
N LYS A 118 -8.74 78.71 43.34
CA LYS A 118 -8.95 77.57 44.27
C LYS A 118 -10.05 76.56 43.94
N GLU A 119 -10.97 76.84 43.09
CA GLU A 119 -12.06 75.86 42.88
C GLU A 119 -12.09 75.12 41.52
N ALA A 120 -11.39 75.66 40.49
CA ALA A 120 -11.36 75.03 39.15
C ALA A 120 -10.26 73.94 39.01
N ALA A 121 -9.22 74.00 39.84
CA ALA A 121 -8.08 73.07 39.71
C ALA A 121 -8.39 71.61 40.16
N ASP A 122 -9.29 71.43 41.12
CA ASP A 122 -9.60 70.07 41.65
C ASP A 122 -10.53 69.25 40.68
N ASN A 123 -11.41 69.88 39.96
CA ASN A 123 -12.30 69.17 39.02
C ASN A 123 -11.58 68.78 37.71
N GLU A 124 -10.65 69.58 37.26
CA GLU A 124 -9.89 69.28 36.03
C GLU A 124 -8.83 68.20 36.21
N ALA A 125 -8.20 68.14 37.40
CA ALA A 125 -7.29 67.08 37.79
C ALA A 125 -8.00 65.70 37.91
N ARG A 126 -9.27 65.69 38.43
CA ARG A 126 -10.08 64.44 38.46
C ARG A 126 -10.45 63.98 37.04
N ALA A 127 -10.85 64.86 36.17
CA ALA A 127 -11.20 64.52 34.79
C ALA A 127 -9.98 64.01 33.98
N ALA A 128 -8.80 64.58 34.20
CA ALA A 128 -7.54 64.10 33.56
C ALA A 128 -7.09 62.72 34.10
N ALA A 129 -7.26 62.48 35.41
CA ALA A 129 -7.00 61.18 36.02
C ALA A 129 -7.94 60.09 35.48
N GLU A 130 -9.25 60.38 35.35
CA GLU A 130 -10.21 59.42 34.78
C GLU A 130 -9.93 59.12 33.30
N ARG A 131 -9.55 60.09 32.51
CA ARG A 131 -9.16 59.88 31.11
C ARG A 131 -7.90 59.00 31.02
N LYS A 132 -6.89 59.25 31.85
CA LYS A 132 -5.66 58.44 31.90
C LYS A 132 -5.97 57.00 32.31
N ALA A 133 -6.79 56.78 33.34
CA ALA A 133 -7.20 55.44 33.77
C ALA A 133 -7.98 54.69 32.67
N ARG A 134 -8.88 55.35 31.93
CA ARG A 134 -9.58 54.74 30.78
C ARG A 134 -8.62 54.34 29.65
N THR A 135 -7.67 55.17 29.31
CA THR A 135 -6.69 54.85 28.23
C THR A 135 -5.76 53.72 28.62
N GLU A 136 -5.32 53.64 29.89
CA GLU A 136 -4.52 52.52 30.40
C GLU A 136 -5.32 51.22 30.45
N LEU A 137 -6.58 51.23 30.82
CA LEU A 137 -7.45 50.06 30.82
C LEU A 137 -7.66 49.53 29.36
N ALA A 138 -8.00 50.41 28.43
CA ALA A 138 -8.16 50.05 27.02
C ALA A 138 -6.88 49.48 26.40
N ALA A 139 -5.71 50.01 26.76
CA ALA A 139 -4.44 49.51 26.31
C ALA A 139 -4.14 48.07 26.85
N ARG A 140 -4.46 47.80 28.12
CA ARG A 140 -4.31 46.47 28.73
C ARG A 140 -5.26 45.45 28.11
N GLU A 141 -6.50 45.82 27.84
CA GLU A 141 -7.48 44.95 27.18
C GLU A 141 -7.08 44.62 25.74
N ALA A 142 -6.55 45.59 25.00
CA ALA A 142 -6.05 45.39 23.63
C ALA A 142 -4.83 44.43 23.58
N GLU A 143 -3.91 44.57 24.56
CA GLU A 143 -2.75 43.67 24.70
C GLU A 143 -3.16 42.26 25.07
N ALA A 144 -4.09 42.10 26.02
CA ALA A 144 -4.63 40.78 26.41
C ALA A 144 -5.33 40.08 25.21
N ALA A 145 -6.12 40.80 24.44
CA ALA A 145 -6.77 40.30 23.23
C ALA A 145 -5.76 39.84 22.16
N ARG A 146 -4.68 40.60 21.96
CA ARG A 146 -3.60 40.23 21.05
C ARG A 146 -2.93 38.93 21.46
N LEU A 147 -2.52 38.80 22.73
CA LEU A 147 -1.85 37.60 23.26
C LEU A 147 -2.76 36.36 23.18
N ALA A 148 -4.06 36.52 23.45
CA ALA A 148 -5.05 35.44 23.31
C ALA A 148 -5.18 34.98 21.85
N ALA A 149 -5.21 35.89 20.89
CA ALA A 149 -5.29 35.60 19.46
C ALA A 149 -4.01 34.87 18.96
N GLU A 150 -2.83 35.33 19.38
CA GLU A 150 -1.55 34.68 19.03
C GLU A 150 -1.49 33.24 19.57
N ARG A 151 -1.87 33.00 20.83
CA ARG A 151 -1.91 31.66 21.43
C ARG A 151 -2.87 30.72 20.68
N LYS A 152 -4.04 31.21 20.29
CA LYS A 152 -5.02 30.42 19.53
C LYS A 152 -4.50 30.06 18.13
N ALA A 153 -3.87 30.98 17.43
CA ALA A 153 -3.27 30.74 16.12
C ALA A 153 -2.13 29.71 16.18
N MET A 154 -1.26 29.79 17.17
CA MET A 154 -0.18 28.82 17.37
C MET A 154 -0.71 27.39 17.65
N ALA A 155 -1.72 27.26 18.51
CA ALA A 155 -2.33 25.96 18.83
C ALA A 155 -3.00 25.34 17.60
N GLU A 156 -3.63 26.11 16.75
CA GLU A 156 -4.28 25.65 15.52
C GLU A 156 -3.25 25.23 14.46
N GLN A 157 -2.16 25.95 14.35
CA GLN A 157 -1.05 25.60 13.45
C GLN A 157 -0.37 24.29 13.87
N GLU A 158 -0.18 24.06 15.16
CA GLU A 158 0.40 22.82 15.66
C GLU A 158 -0.51 21.59 15.40
N ARG A 159 -1.83 21.74 15.61
CA ARG A 159 -2.80 20.69 15.25
C ARG A 159 -2.78 20.34 13.77
N ASN A 160 -2.71 21.35 12.90
CA ASN A 160 -2.65 21.13 11.45
C ASN A 160 -1.35 20.45 11.03
N ASN A 161 -0.22 20.81 11.60
CA ASN A 161 1.07 20.16 11.33
C ASN A 161 1.08 18.68 11.74
N ARG A 162 0.50 18.34 12.90
CA ARG A 162 0.36 16.94 13.34
C ARG A 162 -0.52 16.13 12.38
N ALA A 163 -1.66 16.68 11.93
CA ALA A 163 -2.55 16.01 11.00
C ALA A 163 -1.92 15.78 9.62
N ILE A 164 -1.09 16.71 9.13
CA ILE A 164 -0.32 16.56 7.89
C ILE A 164 0.73 15.44 8.02
N ALA A 165 1.45 15.37 9.15
CA ALA A 165 2.45 14.34 9.40
C ALA A 165 1.83 12.94 9.46
N GLU A 166 0.68 12.79 10.11
CA GLU A 166 -0.06 11.52 10.20
C GLU A 166 -0.60 11.07 8.83
N ALA A 167 -1.14 11.98 8.03
CA ALA A 167 -1.61 11.69 6.68
C ALA A 167 -0.48 11.22 5.74
N LYS A 168 0.72 11.82 5.85
CA LYS A 168 1.91 11.38 5.10
C LYS A 168 2.34 9.97 5.49
N LYS A 169 2.39 9.66 6.79
CA LYS A 169 2.76 8.33 7.30
C LYS A 169 1.82 7.24 6.78
N ASN A 170 0.50 7.48 6.86
CA ASN A 170 -0.52 6.52 6.38
C ASN A 170 -0.46 6.29 4.87
N ALA A 171 -0.13 7.34 4.08
CA ALA A 171 0.05 7.21 2.63
C ALA A 171 1.30 6.39 2.26
N GLU A 172 2.36 6.47 3.05
CA GLU A 172 3.59 5.71 2.85
C GLU A 172 3.42 4.23 3.20
N GLU A 173 2.70 3.90 4.29
CA GLU A 173 2.34 2.52 4.65
C GLU A 173 1.44 1.86 3.59
N ALA A 174 0.45 2.59 3.04
CA ALA A 174 -0.40 2.09 1.97
C ALA A 174 0.38 1.78 0.67
N ARG A 175 1.46 2.50 0.39
CA ARG A 175 2.36 2.22 -0.75
C ARG A 175 3.19 0.95 -0.56
N ARG A 176 3.61 0.62 0.65
CA ARG A 176 4.44 -0.58 0.94
C ARG A 176 3.69 -1.89 0.73
N LEU A 177 2.39 -1.97 1.06
CA LEU A 177 1.58 -3.18 0.95
C LEU A 177 1.28 -3.63 -0.49
N SER A 178 1.37 -2.74 -1.49
CA SER A 178 1.07 -3.04 -2.90
C SER A 178 2.27 -3.54 -3.72
N THR A 179 3.44 -3.58 -3.13
CA THR A 179 4.70 -3.82 -3.87
C THR A 179 5.08 -5.30 -3.94
N VAL A 180 4.64 -6.13 -2.97
CA VAL A 180 5.10 -7.52 -2.82
C VAL A 180 4.70 -8.41 -4.01
N ASP A 181 3.43 -8.39 -4.43
CA ASP A 181 2.98 -9.24 -5.56
C ASP A 181 3.58 -8.79 -6.89
N ARG A 182 3.82 -7.49 -7.07
CA ARG A 182 4.49 -6.94 -8.25
C ARG A 182 5.97 -7.33 -8.30
N MET A 183 6.65 -7.29 -7.16
CA MET A 183 8.05 -7.72 -7.04
C MET A 183 8.20 -9.23 -7.26
N MET A 184 7.28 -10.05 -6.74
CA MET A 184 7.29 -11.50 -6.97
C MET A 184 7.09 -11.85 -8.44
N SER A 185 6.11 -11.26 -9.11
CA SER A 185 5.87 -11.51 -10.55
C SER A 185 7.03 -11.02 -11.41
N GLY A 186 7.55 -9.83 -11.16
CA GLY A 186 8.70 -9.28 -11.89
C GLY A 186 9.98 -10.09 -11.64
N GLY A 187 10.20 -10.54 -10.43
CA GLY A 187 11.32 -11.40 -10.07
C GLY A 187 11.27 -12.77 -10.74
N PHE A 188 10.08 -13.39 -10.82
CA PHE A 188 9.89 -14.66 -11.54
C PHE A 188 10.22 -14.53 -13.02
N GLU A 189 9.68 -13.51 -13.68
CA GLU A 189 9.86 -13.25 -15.12
C GLU A 189 11.32 -12.90 -15.46
N ALA A 190 12.00 -12.14 -14.61
CA ALA A 190 13.42 -11.81 -14.75
C ALA A 190 14.35 -13.03 -14.65
N ASN A 191 13.89 -14.13 -14.05
CA ASN A 191 14.61 -15.39 -13.94
C ASN A 191 14.24 -16.42 -15.01
N LYS A 192 13.55 -16.04 -16.06
CA LYS A 192 13.25 -16.91 -17.19
C LYS A 192 14.53 -17.49 -17.79
N GLY A 193 14.56 -18.82 -17.98
CA GLY A 193 15.73 -19.58 -18.43
C GLY A 193 16.79 -19.86 -17.33
N ARG A 194 16.53 -19.43 -16.09
CA ARG A 194 17.44 -19.62 -14.94
C ARG A 194 16.76 -20.24 -13.73
N LEU A 195 15.46 -20.52 -13.80
CA LEU A 195 14.74 -21.15 -12.69
C LEU A 195 15.29 -22.56 -12.45
N PRO A 196 15.46 -22.98 -11.19
CA PRO A 196 15.98 -24.31 -10.89
C PRO A 196 15.04 -25.41 -11.36
N MET A 197 15.60 -26.56 -11.71
CA MET A 197 14.79 -27.75 -12.01
C MET A 197 13.89 -28.11 -10.81
N PRO A 198 12.63 -28.53 -11.07
CA PRO A 198 11.64 -28.79 -10.02
C PRO A 198 11.86 -30.10 -9.26
N ILE A 199 12.95 -30.78 -9.51
CA ILE A 199 13.30 -32.08 -8.92
C ILE A 199 14.72 -32.06 -8.34
N THR A 200 14.97 -32.86 -7.32
CA THR A 200 16.31 -33.01 -6.72
C THR A 200 17.13 -34.12 -7.38
N GLY A 201 18.45 -34.01 -7.31
CA GLY A 201 19.40 -35.01 -7.81
C GLY A 201 19.54 -34.99 -9.33
N SER A 202 20.09 -36.11 -9.87
CA SER A 202 20.21 -36.31 -11.32
C SER A 202 18.86 -36.58 -11.95
N TYR A 203 18.64 -36.01 -13.12
CA TYR A 203 17.36 -36.08 -13.80
C TYR A 203 17.53 -36.17 -15.33
N ARG A 204 16.46 -36.59 -16.00
CA ARG A 204 16.30 -36.56 -17.46
C ARG A 204 14.86 -36.18 -17.80
N VAL A 205 14.67 -35.26 -18.74
CA VAL A 205 13.35 -35.00 -19.31
C VAL A 205 13.01 -36.15 -20.25
N VAL A 206 11.90 -36.83 -19.97
CA VAL A 206 11.45 -38.01 -20.71
C VAL A 206 10.23 -37.73 -21.58
N SER A 207 9.54 -36.61 -21.35
CA SER A 207 8.45 -36.11 -22.19
C SER A 207 8.47 -34.59 -22.23
N HIS A 208 8.51 -34.04 -23.44
CA HIS A 208 8.59 -32.60 -23.69
C HIS A 208 7.22 -31.94 -23.76
N PHE A 209 7.19 -30.61 -23.68
CA PHE A 209 5.97 -29.82 -23.79
C PHE A 209 5.41 -29.82 -25.22
N GLY A 210 4.09 -29.94 -25.34
CA GLY A 210 3.36 -29.83 -26.60
C GLY A 210 3.08 -31.19 -27.25
N GLN A 211 2.76 -31.16 -28.50
CA GLN A 211 2.43 -32.36 -29.28
C GLN A 211 3.72 -33.01 -29.81
N TYR A 212 3.84 -34.31 -29.61
CA TYR A 212 4.94 -35.10 -30.15
C TYR A 212 4.48 -36.50 -30.55
N ASN A 213 5.13 -37.08 -31.57
CA ASN A 213 4.89 -38.43 -31.98
C ASN A 213 5.71 -39.40 -31.10
N VAL A 214 5.09 -40.48 -30.66
CA VAL A 214 5.80 -41.50 -29.90
C VAL A 214 6.69 -42.31 -30.79
N GLU A 215 7.99 -42.32 -30.47
CA GLU A 215 8.99 -43.05 -31.26
C GLU A 215 8.65 -44.54 -31.30
N GLY A 216 8.68 -45.16 -32.48
CA GLY A 216 8.33 -46.55 -32.68
C GLY A 216 6.83 -46.85 -32.86
N LEU A 217 5.95 -45.87 -32.69
CA LEU A 217 4.49 -46.04 -32.87
C LEU A 217 3.96 -45.11 -33.95
N LYS A 218 3.63 -45.67 -35.14
CA LYS A 218 3.03 -44.92 -36.25
C LYS A 218 1.65 -44.35 -35.82
N ASN A 219 1.41 -43.07 -36.09
CA ASN A 219 0.16 -42.37 -35.83
C ASN A 219 -0.26 -42.21 -34.36
N VAL A 220 0.67 -42.29 -33.41
CA VAL A 220 0.43 -42.00 -31.98
C VAL A 220 1.05 -40.66 -31.64
N THR A 221 0.18 -39.63 -31.54
CA THR A 221 0.57 -38.30 -31.08
C THR A 221 0.11 -38.13 -29.62
N LEU A 222 1.01 -37.70 -28.77
CA LEU A 222 0.71 -37.29 -27.38
C LEU A 222 0.79 -35.77 -27.29
N ASP A 223 0.00 -35.19 -26.41
CA ASP A 223 -0.03 -33.76 -26.12
C ASP A 223 0.22 -33.54 -24.63
N ASN A 224 1.45 -33.18 -24.30
CA ASN A 224 1.86 -32.92 -22.92
C ASN A 224 1.68 -31.43 -22.59
N LYS A 225 0.93 -31.15 -21.56
CA LYS A 225 0.67 -29.76 -21.07
C LYS A 225 1.77 -29.22 -20.16
N GLY A 226 2.82 -29.99 -19.96
CA GLY A 226 4.02 -29.67 -19.17
C GLY A 226 5.19 -30.50 -19.68
N ILE A 227 6.04 -30.94 -18.76
CA ILE A 227 7.15 -31.87 -19.01
C ILE A 227 7.11 -33.01 -18.00
N ASN A 228 7.59 -34.20 -18.41
CA ASN A 228 7.80 -35.30 -17.50
C ASN A 228 9.30 -35.48 -17.25
N ILE A 229 9.69 -35.54 -15.99
CA ILE A 229 11.07 -35.56 -15.56
C ILE A 229 11.31 -36.84 -14.76
N LEU A 230 12.14 -37.72 -15.30
CA LEU A 230 12.62 -38.93 -14.58
C LEU A 230 13.77 -38.51 -13.68
N GLY A 231 13.61 -38.71 -12.37
CA GLY A 231 14.65 -38.50 -11.37
C GLY A 231 15.28 -39.80 -10.91
N GLN A 232 16.24 -39.69 -10.03
CA GLN A 232 16.81 -40.83 -9.34
C GLN A 232 15.89 -41.38 -8.23
N SER A 233 16.11 -42.57 -7.77
CA SER A 233 15.34 -43.15 -6.65
C SER A 233 15.38 -42.24 -5.42
N GLY A 234 14.20 -42.00 -4.81
CA GLY A 234 14.06 -41.11 -3.66
C GLY A 234 14.11 -39.60 -3.97
N CYS A 235 14.02 -39.19 -5.24
CA CYS A 235 13.99 -37.79 -5.60
C CYS A 235 12.78 -37.06 -4.99
N MET A 236 12.99 -35.80 -4.71
CA MET A 236 11.98 -34.88 -4.16
C MET A 236 11.59 -33.82 -5.18
N ALA A 237 10.32 -33.46 -5.21
CA ALA A 237 9.88 -32.26 -5.89
C ALA A 237 10.26 -31.04 -5.07
N ARG A 238 10.68 -29.97 -5.73
CA ARG A 238 11.07 -28.71 -5.07
C ARG A 238 10.55 -27.48 -5.82
N SER A 239 10.27 -26.41 -5.07
CA SER A 239 9.76 -25.17 -5.66
C SER A 239 10.80 -24.54 -6.60
N ILE A 240 10.35 -24.12 -7.78
CA ILE A 240 11.22 -23.45 -8.77
C ILE A 240 11.49 -21.98 -8.45
N TYR A 241 10.68 -21.38 -7.57
CA TYR A 241 10.81 -19.98 -7.14
C TYR A 241 10.07 -19.74 -5.83
N ASP A 242 10.34 -18.62 -5.17
CA ASP A 242 9.61 -18.18 -3.99
C ASP A 242 8.12 -18.05 -4.29
N GLY A 243 7.28 -18.51 -3.40
CA GLY A 243 5.83 -18.49 -3.64
C GLY A 243 5.00 -18.91 -2.44
N GLU A 244 3.73 -19.16 -2.70
CA GLU A 244 2.76 -19.66 -1.73
C GLU A 244 2.08 -20.90 -2.29
N VAL A 245 1.96 -21.94 -1.47
CA VAL A 245 1.22 -23.16 -1.84
C VAL A 245 -0.26 -22.82 -1.97
N SER A 246 -0.74 -22.70 -3.19
CA SER A 246 -2.12 -22.32 -3.50
C SER A 246 -3.09 -23.51 -3.37
N GLY A 247 -2.63 -24.74 -3.58
CA GLY A 247 -3.45 -25.93 -3.48
C GLY A 247 -2.66 -27.21 -3.33
N ILE A 248 -3.27 -28.19 -2.65
CA ILE A 248 -2.80 -29.57 -2.54
C ILE A 248 -4.00 -30.47 -2.78
N TYR A 249 -3.87 -31.40 -3.71
CA TYR A 249 -4.99 -32.26 -4.15
C TYR A 249 -4.54 -33.70 -4.28
N GLY A 250 -5.37 -34.64 -3.79
CA GLY A 250 -5.17 -36.06 -4.03
C GLY A 250 -5.75 -36.47 -5.38
N TYR A 251 -5.03 -37.25 -6.17
CA TYR A 251 -5.49 -37.83 -7.41
C TYR A 251 -4.88 -39.23 -7.63
N SER A 252 -5.74 -40.23 -7.77
CA SER A 252 -5.32 -41.62 -8.11
C SER A 252 -4.18 -42.17 -7.23
N GLY A 253 -4.25 -41.93 -5.93
CA GLY A 253 -3.25 -42.41 -4.96
C GLY A 253 -1.96 -41.57 -4.90
N THR A 254 -1.88 -40.48 -5.64
CA THR A 254 -0.79 -39.50 -5.61
C THR A 254 -1.33 -38.10 -5.28
N TYR A 255 -0.42 -37.14 -5.11
CA TYR A 255 -0.76 -35.75 -4.82
C TYR A 255 -0.32 -34.82 -5.93
N VAL A 256 -1.08 -33.74 -6.11
CA VAL A 256 -0.76 -32.57 -6.93
C VAL A 256 -0.57 -31.38 -5.99
N VAL A 257 0.59 -30.73 -6.08
CA VAL A 257 0.89 -29.48 -5.35
C VAL A 257 0.97 -28.34 -6.33
N MET A 258 0.31 -27.23 -6.01
CA MET A 258 0.34 -26.00 -6.78
C MET A 258 1.00 -24.90 -5.97
N VAL A 259 1.98 -24.21 -6.57
CA VAL A 259 2.64 -23.05 -5.96
C VAL A 259 2.41 -21.82 -6.82
N ARG A 260 1.92 -20.75 -6.20
CA ARG A 260 1.68 -19.46 -6.84
C ARG A 260 2.88 -18.54 -6.66
N HIS A 261 3.36 -17.96 -7.75
CA HIS A 261 4.47 -17.02 -7.85
C HIS A 261 3.96 -15.70 -8.47
N GLY A 262 3.10 -14.99 -7.75
CA GLY A 262 2.38 -13.85 -8.32
C GLY A 262 1.37 -14.27 -9.39
N ALA A 263 1.57 -13.87 -10.64
CA ALA A 263 0.74 -14.26 -11.79
C ALA A 263 1.04 -15.66 -12.35
N TYR A 264 2.15 -16.28 -11.91
CA TYR A 264 2.59 -17.59 -12.38
C TYR A 264 2.20 -18.69 -11.39
N ILE A 265 1.90 -19.88 -11.91
CA ILE A 265 1.57 -21.06 -11.13
C ILE A 265 2.41 -22.22 -11.63
N SER A 266 3.18 -22.83 -10.73
CA SER A 266 3.86 -24.11 -10.97
C SER A 266 3.04 -25.26 -10.39
N VAL A 267 2.90 -26.36 -11.13
CA VAL A 267 2.09 -27.53 -10.77
C VAL A 267 2.99 -28.75 -10.75
N TYR A 268 3.02 -29.43 -9.63
CA TYR A 268 3.82 -30.64 -9.35
C TYR A 268 2.90 -31.81 -9.18
N CYS A 269 2.88 -32.75 -10.12
CA CYS A 269 2.02 -33.93 -10.09
C CYS A 269 2.82 -35.20 -9.84
N ASN A 270 2.12 -36.26 -9.44
CA ASN A 270 2.69 -37.57 -9.15
C ASN A 270 3.61 -37.57 -7.93
N LEU A 271 3.18 -36.91 -6.84
CA LEU A 271 3.87 -36.97 -5.55
C LEU A 271 3.25 -38.08 -4.69
N LYS A 272 4.09 -38.93 -4.09
CA LYS A 272 3.62 -39.97 -3.14
C LYS A 272 3.41 -39.42 -1.73
N SER A 273 4.04 -38.29 -1.39
CA SER A 273 3.85 -37.60 -0.12
C SER A 273 4.06 -36.11 -0.30
N VAL A 274 3.51 -35.31 0.62
CA VAL A 274 3.59 -33.84 0.62
C VAL A 274 4.19 -33.38 1.93
N SER A 275 5.15 -32.46 1.89
CA SER A 275 5.85 -31.89 3.05
C SER A 275 5.46 -30.44 3.35
N VAL A 276 4.46 -29.92 2.66
CA VAL A 276 3.98 -28.54 2.79
C VAL A 276 2.48 -28.50 3.00
N SER A 277 1.96 -27.36 3.47
CA SER A 277 0.55 -27.13 3.71
C SER A 277 0.01 -26.02 2.78
N LYS A 278 -1.30 -26.07 2.46
CA LYS A 278 -1.95 -25.00 1.72
C LYS A 278 -1.84 -23.66 2.46
N GLY A 279 -1.49 -22.59 1.73
CA GLY A 279 -1.23 -21.27 2.28
C GLY A 279 0.19 -21.06 2.81
N GLN A 280 1.00 -22.11 2.88
CA GLN A 280 2.40 -22.02 3.31
C GLN A 280 3.23 -21.28 2.27
N ARG A 281 4.06 -20.33 2.73
CA ARG A 281 5.10 -19.72 1.91
C ARG A 281 6.26 -20.69 1.75
N VAL A 282 6.76 -20.79 0.54
CA VAL A 282 7.91 -21.63 0.18
C VAL A 282 8.97 -20.80 -0.50
N SER A 283 10.22 -21.15 -0.22
CA SER A 283 11.39 -20.53 -0.85
C SER A 283 11.82 -21.32 -2.09
N THR A 284 12.58 -20.67 -2.96
CA THR A 284 13.23 -21.31 -4.11
C THR A 284 14.03 -22.53 -3.67
N ARG A 285 13.83 -23.67 -4.34
CA ARG A 285 14.42 -24.99 -4.05
C ARG A 285 13.91 -25.67 -2.77
N GLN A 286 12.94 -25.10 -2.08
CA GLN A 286 12.34 -25.78 -0.92
C GLN A 286 11.61 -27.05 -1.37
N SER A 287 11.80 -28.16 -0.63
CA SER A 287 11.14 -29.44 -0.89
C SER A 287 9.63 -29.31 -0.69
N LEU A 288 8.85 -29.87 -1.62
CA LEU A 288 7.38 -29.89 -1.61
C LEU A 288 6.85 -31.29 -1.26
N GLY A 289 7.61 -32.34 -1.52
CA GLY A 289 7.20 -33.71 -1.28
C GLY A 289 8.02 -34.71 -2.10
N ALA A 290 7.86 -35.99 -1.80
CA ALA A 290 8.54 -37.06 -2.51
C ALA A 290 7.81 -37.42 -3.81
N VAL A 291 8.56 -37.61 -4.89
CA VAL A 291 8.03 -38.03 -6.19
C VAL A 291 7.53 -39.48 -6.10
N GLY A 292 6.58 -39.84 -6.93
CA GLY A 292 5.97 -41.15 -7.03
C GLY A 292 6.99 -42.30 -7.19
N THR A 293 6.54 -43.54 -7.04
CA THR A 293 7.39 -44.73 -7.05
C THR A 293 8.07 -44.99 -8.39
N ASP A 294 7.52 -44.45 -9.47
CA ASP A 294 8.10 -44.47 -10.82
C ASP A 294 9.22 -43.41 -11.02
N ASN A 295 9.49 -42.56 -10.01
CA ASN A 295 10.43 -41.46 -10.01
C ASN A 295 10.17 -40.42 -11.11
N ILE A 296 8.96 -40.34 -11.68
CA ILE A 296 8.57 -39.40 -12.71
C ILE A 296 7.78 -38.25 -12.10
N LEU A 297 8.35 -37.05 -12.14
CA LEU A 297 7.62 -35.83 -11.81
C LEU A 297 6.97 -35.27 -13.08
N GLN A 298 5.64 -35.11 -13.07
CA GLN A 298 4.96 -34.34 -14.08
C GLN A 298 4.88 -32.89 -13.64
N PHE A 299 5.48 -32.00 -14.42
CA PHE A 299 5.62 -30.59 -14.07
C PHE A 299 4.97 -29.69 -15.12
N GLN A 300 4.12 -28.76 -14.68
CA GLN A 300 3.50 -27.77 -15.54
C GLN A 300 3.80 -26.36 -15.01
N LEU A 301 3.93 -25.42 -15.93
CA LEU A 301 4.05 -24.01 -15.65
C LEU A 301 2.93 -23.25 -16.35
N ARG A 302 2.30 -22.31 -15.64
CA ARG A 302 1.18 -21.53 -16.16
C ARG A 302 1.34 -20.05 -15.83
N ARG A 303 0.83 -19.19 -16.71
CA ARG A 303 0.58 -17.79 -16.41
C ARG A 303 -0.93 -17.59 -16.45
N GLU A 304 -1.56 -17.36 -15.32
CA GLU A 304 -3.00 -17.47 -15.18
C GLU A 304 -3.51 -18.83 -15.74
N ALA A 305 -4.41 -18.84 -16.73
CA ALA A 305 -4.92 -20.05 -17.36
C ALA A 305 -4.02 -20.57 -18.53
N ALA A 306 -3.11 -19.74 -19.03
CA ALA A 306 -2.24 -20.09 -20.18
C ALA A 306 -1.15 -21.09 -19.74
N LYS A 307 -1.02 -22.18 -20.52
CA LYS A 307 0.00 -23.21 -20.36
C LYS A 307 1.30 -22.72 -21.00
N LEU A 308 2.39 -22.74 -20.27
CA LEU A 308 3.72 -22.30 -20.73
C LEU A 308 4.63 -23.51 -20.92
N ASN A 309 5.51 -23.45 -21.90
CA ASN A 309 6.57 -24.45 -22.04
C ASN A 309 7.59 -24.31 -20.89
N PRO A 310 7.68 -25.26 -19.94
CA PRO A 310 8.58 -25.14 -18.81
C PRO A 310 10.06 -25.10 -19.18
N GLU A 311 10.47 -25.75 -20.30
CA GLU A 311 11.84 -25.86 -20.73
C GLU A 311 12.48 -24.51 -21.13
N VAL A 312 11.64 -23.53 -21.47
CA VAL A 312 12.08 -22.15 -21.76
C VAL A 312 12.35 -21.34 -20.48
N TRP A 313 11.79 -21.78 -19.36
CA TRP A 313 11.88 -21.09 -18.07
C TRP A 313 12.92 -21.68 -17.12
N LEU A 314 13.13 -22.99 -17.22
CA LEU A 314 14.06 -23.73 -16.39
C LEU A 314 15.50 -23.54 -16.92
N GLY A 315 16.45 -23.37 -15.99
CA GLY A 315 17.88 -23.42 -16.30
C GLY A 315 18.34 -24.83 -16.65
N ARG A 316 19.24 -24.94 -17.61
CA ARG A 316 19.90 -26.22 -17.98
C ARG A 316 21.00 -26.55 -16.99
#